data_3eb6a04fee2fe5fd3186116174f6ba30
#
_entry.id   3eb6a04fee2fe5fd3186116174f6ba30
#
_cell.length_a   1.000
_cell.length_b   1.000
_cell.length_c   1.000
_cell.angle_alpha   90.00
_cell.angle_beta   90.00
_cell.angle_gamma   90.00
#
_symmetry.space_group_name_H-M   'P 1'
#
loop_
_entity.id
_entity.type
_entity.pdbx_description
1 polymer ?
#
loop_
_entity_poly.entity_id
_entity_poly.type
_entity_poly.pdbx_seq_one_letter_code
_entity_poly.pdbx_strand_id
1 'polypeptide(L)'
;AAIEEGATRIDGSVRCLGAGAGNTQTEVLVAVLDRLGLETGIDLYQMMDLAENLVAPILPVPQEITKDSLVLGYSGVYSSFLLHAKRAAAQLELDARDILIELGRRKTVGGQEDLIMDVATEIARNTLRSARE
;
A
#
# COMPACT_ATOMS: atom_id res chain seq x y z
N ALA A 1 -5.62 -20.26 3.92
CA ALA A 1 -4.36 -20.22 4.69
C ALA A 1 -4.61 -19.77 6.13
N ALA A 2 -4.73 -18.43 6.44
CA ALA A 2 -4.79 -17.97 7.84
C ALA A 2 -5.90 -18.67 8.69
N ILE A 3 -7.09 -18.85 8.14
CA ILE A 3 -8.20 -19.53 8.83
C ILE A 3 -7.87 -21.01 9.04
N GLU A 4 -7.28 -21.67 8.07
CA GLU A 4 -6.84 -23.07 8.16
C GLU A 4 -5.78 -23.26 9.25
N GLU A 5 -4.96 -22.22 9.48
CA GLU A 5 -3.94 -22.17 10.54
C GLU A 5 -4.50 -21.67 11.90
N GLY A 6 -5.82 -21.52 12.03
CA GLY A 6 -6.49 -21.24 13.28
C GLY A 6 -6.83 -19.77 13.55
N ALA A 7 -6.69 -18.86 12.58
CA ALA A 7 -7.15 -17.49 12.76
C ALA A 7 -8.68 -17.45 12.90
N THR A 8 -9.16 -16.89 13.99
CA THR A 8 -10.61 -16.76 14.31
C THR A 8 -11.15 -15.36 14.02
N ARG A 9 -10.28 -14.39 13.74
CA ARG A 9 -10.62 -13.02 13.39
C ARG A 9 -9.81 -12.59 12.17
N ILE A 10 -10.48 -12.08 11.17
CA ILE A 10 -9.85 -11.56 9.95
C ILE A 10 -10.31 -10.13 9.75
N ASP A 11 -9.35 -9.22 9.66
CA ASP A 11 -9.63 -7.81 9.43
C ASP A 11 -9.77 -7.52 7.94
N GLY A 12 -10.68 -6.62 7.64
CA GLY A 12 -10.90 -6.07 6.31
C GLY A 12 -11.46 -4.66 6.39
N SER A 13 -11.49 -3.96 5.28
CA SER A 13 -12.16 -2.67 5.17
C SER A 13 -13.01 -2.63 3.90
N VAL A 14 -14.20 -2.01 4.03
CA VAL A 14 -15.11 -1.88 2.89
C VAL A 14 -14.45 -1.02 1.83
N ARG A 15 -14.57 -1.43 0.54
CA ARG A 15 -13.96 -0.75 -0.60
C ARG A 15 -12.44 -0.59 -0.50
N CYS A 16 -11.76 -1.50 0.17
CA CYS A 16 -10.31 -1.48 0.40
C CYS A 16 -9.81 -0.26 1.18
N LEU A 17 -10.67 0.48 1.88
CA LEU A 17 -10.27 1.73 2.56
C LEU A 17 -9.03 1.52 3.43
N GLY A 18 -7.95 2.25 3.13
CA GLY A 18 -6.67 2.12 3.82
C GLY A 18 -5.52 2.84 3.14
N ALA A 19 -4.34 2.77 3.72
CA ALA A 19 -3.14 3.38 3.17
C ALA A 19 -2.59 2.59 1.95
N GLY A 20 -1.92 3.27 1.05
CA GLY A 20 -1.28 2.67 -0.13
C GLY A 20 -2.31 2.05 -1.09
N ALA A 21 -2.18 0.76 -1.37
CA ALA A 21 -3.11 0.00 -2.20
C ALA A 21 -4.44 -0.34 -1.48
N GLY A 22 -4.53 -0.03 -0.19
CA GLY A 22 -5.68 -0.36 0.65
C GLY A 22 -5.55 -1.67 1.41
N ASN A 23 -6.60 -1.99 2.16
CA ASN A 23 -6.70 -3.21 2.96
C ASN A 23 -7.47 -4.31 2.21
N THR A 24 -7.58 -5.49 2.82
CA THR A 24 -8.46 -6.56 2.32
C THR A 24 -9.89 -6.04 2.19
N GLN A 25 -10.45 -6.15 1.00
CA GLN A 25 -11.81 -5.70 0.71
C GLN A 25 -12.84 -6.60 1.38
N THR A 26 -13.61 -6.07 2.34
CA THR A 26 -14.52 -6.86 3.19
C THR A 26 -15.60 -7.56 2.39
N GLU A 27 -16.25 -6.89 1.44
CA GLU A 27 -17.30 -7.47 0.60
C GLU A 27 -16.77 -8.62 -0.27
N VAL A 28 -15.52 -8.54 -0.74
CA VAL A 28 -14.87 -9.64 -1.47
C VAL A 28 -14.51 -10.78 -0.51
N LEU A 29 -14.00 -10.47 0.67
CA LEU A 29 -13.65 -11.46 1.68
C LEU A 29 -14.89 -12.27 2.10
N VAL A 30 -16.01 -11.60 2.37
CA VAL A 30 -17.29 -12.27 2.72
C VAL A 30 -17.74 -13.18 1.58
N ALA A 31 -17.71 -12.72 0.33
CA ALA A 31 -18.07 -13.53 -0.82
C ALA A 31 -17.17 -14.77 -0.99
N VAL A 32 -15.85 -14.61 -0.78
CA VAL A 32 -14.90 -15.73 -0.85
C VAL A 32 -15.15 -16.76 0.25
N LEU A 33 -15.38 -16.30 1.50
CA LEU A 33 -15.64 -17.18 2.64
C LEU A 33 -16.95 -17.94 2.46
N ASP A 34 -18.00 -17.29 1.98
CA ASP A 34 -19.29 -17.93 1.64
C ASP A 34 -19.09 -19.04 0.58
N ARG A 35 -18.34 -18.77 -0.49
CA ARG A 35 -17.99 -19.76 -1.52
C ARG A 35 -17.17 -20.93 -0.98
N LEU A 36 -16.44 -20.76 0.10
CA LEU A 36 -15.68 -21.81 0.79
C LEU A 36 -16.51 -22.54 1.86
N GLY A 37 -17.79 -22.18 2.03
CA GLY A 37 -18.67 -22.78 3.03
C GLY A 37 -18.37 -22.33 4.46
N LEU A 38 -17.73 -21.18 4.63
CA LEU A 38 -17.40 -20.59 5.93
C LEU A 38 -18.41 -19.48 6.27
N GLU A 39 -19.20 -19.69 7.30
CA GLU A 39 -20.19 -18.73 7.77
C GLU A 39 -19.53 -17.56 8.48
N THR A 40 -19.79 -16.35 7.99
CA THR A 40 -19.29 -15.10 8.60
C THR A 40 -20.32 -14.41 9.47
N GLY A 41 -21.60 -14.77 9.34
CA GLY A 41 -22.72 -14.06 9.95
C GLY A 41 -23.04 -12.72 9.27
N ILE A 42 -22.38 -12.38 8.17
CA ILE A 42 -22.57 -11.15 7.40
C ILE A 42 -23.42 -11.47 6.16
N ASP A 43 -24.51 -10.72 5.96
CA ASP A 43 -25.29 -10.79 4.73
C ASP A 43 -24.52 -10.17 3.57
N LEU A 44 -24.24 -10.98 2.54
CA LEU A 44 -23.42 -10.58 1.41
C LEU A 44 -24.06 -9.44 0.58
N TYR A 45 -25.38 -9.49 0.36
CA TYR A 45 -26.06 -8.45 -0.42
C TYR A 45 -26.09 -7.11 0.32
N GLN A 46 -26.37 -7.12 1.62
CA GLN A 46 -26.30 -5.91 2.44
C GLN A 46 -24.88 -5.34 2.48
N MET A 47 -23.86 -6.21 2.51
CA MET A 47 -22.47 -5.75 2.46
C MET A 47 -22.13 -5.11 1.10
N MET A 48 -22.60 -5.66 -0.01
CA MET A 48 -22.44 -5.07 -1.35
C MET A 48 -23.15 -3.70 -1.44
N ASP A 49 -24.40 -3.62 -0.96
CA ASP A 49 -25.16 -2.38 -0.96
C ASP A 49 -24.51 -1.30 -0.09
N LEU A 50 -23.97 -1.66 1.06
CA LEU A 50 -23.20 -0.77 1.93
C LEU A 50 -21.96 -0.25 1.21
N ALA A 51 -21.24 -1.13 0.54
CA ALA A 51 -20.03 -0.78 -0.19
C ALA A 51 -20.31 0.23 -1.32
N GLU A 52 -21.35 0.00 -2.13
CA GLU A 52 -21.68 0.86 -3.29
C GLU A 52 -22.44 2.11 -2.90
N ASN A 53 -23.40 2.02 -1.98
CA ASN A 53 -24.34 3.12 -1.72
C ASN A 53 -23.87 4.05 -0.59
N LEU A 54 -23.05 3.57 0.35
CA LEU A 54 -22.61 4.36 1.50
C LEU A 54 -21.11 4.68 1.46
N VAL A 55 -20.24 3.68 1.14
CA VAL A 55 -18.80 3.88 1.23
C VAL A 55 -18.23 4.47 -0.06
N ALA A 56 -18.61 3.97 -1.23
CA ALA A 56 -18.08 4.49 -2.49
C ALA A 56 -18.27 6.01 -2.67
N PRO A 57 -19.44 6.61 -2.32
CA PRO A 57 -19.67 8.05 -2.50
C PRO A 57 -18.81 8.96 -1.60
N ILE A 58 -18.31 8.45 -0.47
CA ILE A 58 -17.47 9.23 0.47
C ILE A 58 -15.97 9.10 0.19
N LEU A 59 -15.57 8.21 -0.72
CA LEU A 59 -14.18 8.09 -1.13
C LEU A 59 -13.85 9.17 -2.17
N PRO A 60 -12.80 9.98 -1.96
CA PRO A 60 -12.41 11.03 -2.91
C PRO A 60 -11.93 10.45 -4.24
N VAL A 61 -11.32 9.27 -4.20
CA VAL A 61 -10.89 8.48 -5.34
C VAL A 61 -11.07 7.00 -5.02
N PRO A 62 -11.33 6.14 -6.02
CA PRO A 62 -11.33 4.70 -5.81
C PRO A 62 -9.98 4.22 -5.30
N GLN A 63 -9.99 3.23 -4.39
CA GLN A 63 -8.76 2.58 -3.95
C GLN A 63 -8.25 1.66 -5.06
N GLU A 64 -6.99 1.82 -5.43
CA GLU A 64 -6.37 1.04 -6.51
C GLU A 64 -4.88 0.77 -6.27
N ILE A 65 -4.36 -0.24 -6.95
CA ILE A 65 -2.93 -0.53 -6.95
C ILE A 65 -2.25 0.34 -8.00
N THR A 66 -1.70 1.46 -7.57
CA THR A 66 -0.86 2.31 -8.41
C THR A 66 0.57 1.78 -8.47
N LYS A 67 1.38 2.27 -9.43
CA LYS A 67 2.82 1.95 -9.50
C LYS A 67 3.56 2.27 -8.18
N ASP A 68 3.16 3.34 -7.52
CA ASP A 68 3.79 3.81 -6.29
C ASP A 68 3.42 2.93 -5.09
N SER A 69 2.14 2.54 -4.97
CA SER A 69 1.71 1.61 -3.93
C SER A 69 2.25 0.20 -4.15
N LEU A 70 2.39 -0.21 -5.42
CA LEU A 70 2.98 -1.50 -5.76
C LEU A 70 4.46 -1.57 -5.34
N VAL A 71 5.25 -0.54 -5.68
CA VAL A 71 6.68 -0.54 -5.31
C VAL A 71 6.89 -0.41 -3.80
N LEU A 72 6.00 0.28 -3.10
CA LEU A 72 6.00 0.34 -1.64
C LEU A 72 5.95 -1.07 -1.02
N GLY A 73 4.99 -1.89 -1.47
CA GLY A 73 4.89 -3.29 -1.04
C GLY A 73 6.07 -4.15 -1.50
N TYR A 74 6.52 -3.96 -2.75
CA TYR A 74 7.66 -4.70 -3.31
C TYR A 74 8.96 -4.43 -2.57
N SER A 75 9.22 -3.19 -2.18
CA SER A 75 10.41 -2.80 -1.42
C SER A 75 10.33 -3.14 0.07
N GLY A 76 9.14 -3.47 0.59
CA GLY A 76 8.92 -3.83 1.98
C GLY A 76 9.08 -2.67 2.97
N VAL A 77 8.91 -1.43 2.51
CA VAL A 77 8.98 -0.24 3.37
C VAL A 77 7.60 0.15 3.91
N TYR A 78 7.58 0.86 5.03
CA TYR A 78 6.36 1.29 5.67
C TYR A 78 5.63 2.37 4.85
N SER A 79 4.30 2.41 4.91
CA SER A 79 3.46 3.27 4.07
C SER A 79 3.70 4.77 4.24
N SER A 80 4.16 5.24 5.41
CA SER A 80 4.52 6.65 5.64
C SER A 80 5.62 7.16 4.71
N PHE A 81 6.50 6.28 4.24
CA PHE A 81 7.60 6.66 3.35
C PHE A 81 7.15 7.17 1.98
N LEU A 82 5.99 6.73 1.47
CA LEU A 82 5.55 7.02 0.11
C LEU A 82 5.46 8.52 -0.18
N LEU A 83 4.77 9.28 0.68
CA LEU A 83 4.59 10.72 0.47
C LEU A 83 5.92 11.48 0.54
N HIS A 84 6.78 11.12 1.47
CA HIS A 84 8.10 11.72 1.64
C HIS A 84 9.03 11.38 0.47
N ALA A 85 9.04 10.13 0.00
CA ALA A 85 9.81 9.72 -1.17
C ALA A 85 9.37 10.46 -2.45
N LYS A 86 8.06 10.64 -2.65
CA LYS A 86 7.53 11.43 -3.77
C LYS A 86 7.98 12.90 -3.73
N ARG A 87 8.00 13.51 -2.54
CA ARG A 87 8.47 14.89 -2.36
C ARG A 87 9.96 15.01 -2.65
N ALA A 88 10.78 14.10 -2.12
CA ALA A 88 12.23 14.09 -2.37
C ALA A 88 12.54 13.85 -3.86
N ALA A 89 11.83 12.92 -4.50
CA ALA A 89 11.96 12.65 -5.92
C ALA A 89 11.64 13.87 -6.78
N ALA A 90 10.57 14.60 -6.47
CA ALA A 90 10.21 15.84 -7.17
C ALA A 90 11.25 16.96 -7.01
N GLN A 91 11.91 17.06 -5.84
CA GLN A 91 12.94 18.06 -5.58
C GLN A 91 14.26 17.76 -6.30
N LEU A 92 14.59 16.50 -6.49
CA LEU A 92 15.89 16.07 -7.05
C LEU A 92 15.78 15.48 -8.45
N GLU A 93 14.61 15.58 -9.09
CA GLU A 93 14.31 15.05 -10.44
C GLU A 93 14.62 13.54 -10.55
N LEU A 94 14.25 12.77 -9.50
CA LEU A 94 14.44 11.34 -9.41
C LEU A 94 13.10 10.59 -9.57
N ASP A 95 13.18 9.27 -9.77
CA ASP A 95 12.03 8.39 -9.63
C ASP A 95 11.85 7.99 -8.15
N ALA A 96 10.66 8.21 -7.59
CA ALA A 96 10.34 7.83 -6.22
C ALA A 96 10.50 6.33 -5.96
N ARG A 97 10.36 5.50 -7.00
CA ARG A 97 10.53 4.04 -6.92
C ARG A 97 11.95 3.66 -6.56
N ASP A 98 12.94 4.35 -7.12
CA ASP A 98 14.36 4.09 -6.84
C ASP A 98 14.69 4.40 -5.38
N ILE A 99 14.13 5.48 -4.85
CA ILE A 99 14.28 5.86 -3.43
C ILE A 99 13.66 4.78 -2.53
N LEU A 100 12.44 4.33 -2.82
CA LEU A 100 11.74 3.32 -2.02
C LEU A 100 12.46 1.97 -2.06
N ILE A 101 12.98 1.55 -3.23
CA ILE A 101 13.74 0.31 -3.36
C ILE A 101 15.03 0.37 -2.53
N GLU A 102 15.74 1.50 -2.58
CA GLU A 102 16.99 1.65 -1.81
C GLU A 102 16.71 1.68 -0.30
N LEU A 103 15.65 2.35 0.15
CA LEU A 103 15.21 2.32 1.54
C LEU A 103 14.88 0.89 2.01
N GLY A 104 14.21 0.11 1.16
CA GLY A 104 13.93 -1.30 1.43
C GLY A 104 15.21 -2.14 1.55
N ARG A 105 16.20 -1.91 0.68
CA ARG A 105 17.52 -2.58 0.77
C ARG A 105 18.23 -2.26 2.08
N ARG A 106 18.08 -1.03 2.59
CA ARG A 106 18.64 -0.60 3.88
C ARG A 106 17.83 -1.09 5.07
N LYS A 107 16.70 -1.78 4.83
CA LYS A 107 15.79 -2.30 5.86
C LYS A 107 15.31 -1.20 6.83
N THR A 108 15.01 -0.02 6.29
CA THR A 108 14.49 1.10 7.08
C THR A 108 13.13 0.75 7.69
N VAL A 109 12.88 1.27 8.89
CA VAL A 109 11.64 1.05 9.63
C VAL A 109 10.87 2.36 9.80
N GLY A 110 9.58 2.28 10.12
CA GLY A 110 8.77 3.46 10.42
C GLY A 110 9.42 4.35 11.48
N GLY A 111 9.35 5.66 11.28
CA GLY A 111 10.02 6.66 12.13
C GLY A 111 11.41 7.11 11.62
N GLN A 112 11.91 6.53 10.53
CA GLN A 112 13.19 6.89 9.91
C GLN A 112 12.99 7.67 8.60
N GLU A 113 11.92 8.47 8.51
CA GLU A 113 11.59 9.26 7.32
C GLU A 113 12.64 10.34 6.99
N ASP A 114 13.47 10.74 7.95
CA ASP A 114 14.62 11.63 7.77
C ASP A 114 15.68 11.07 6.82
N LEU A 115 15.84 9.74 6.78
CA LEU A 115 16.80 9.08 5.87
C LEU A 115 16.42 9.21 4.38
N ILE A 116 15.19 9.56 4.06
CA ILE A 116 14.70 9.63 2.67
C ILE A 116 15.49 10.66 1.86
N MET A 117 15.73 11.84 2.42
CA MET A 117 16.49 12.89 1.73
C MET A 117 17.97 12.53 1.55
N ASP A 118 18.56 11.83 2.50
CA ASP A 118 19.94 11.36 2.41
C ASP A 118 20.08 10.34 1.28
N VAL A 119 19.18 9.34 1.24
CA VAL A 119 19.11 8.33 0.17
C VAL A 119 18.88 8.96 -1.18
N ALA A 120 17.93 9.88 -1.30
CA ALA A 120 17.64 10.57 -2.54
C ALA A 120 18.85 11.39 -3.05
N THR A 121 19.54 12.09 -2.15
CA THR A 121 20.75 12.85 -2.49
C THR A 121 21.88 11.94 -2.96
N GLU A 122 22.05 10.79 -2.35
CA GLU A 122 23.05 9.80 -2.76
C GLU A 122 22.77 9.24 -4.16
N ILE A 123 21.51 8.90 -4.44
CA ILE A 123 21.07 8.44 -5.76
C ILE A 123 21.35 9.51 -6.82
N ALA A 124 20.97 10.78 -6.56
CA ALA A 124 21.20 11.88 -7.48
C ALA A 124 22.69 12.06 -7.81
N ARG A 125 23.56 11.99 -6.79
CA ARG A 125 25.03 12.09 -6.98
C ARG A 125 25.56 10.95 -7.84
N ASN A 126 25.10 9.72 -7.61
CA ASN A 126 25.55 8.56 -8.36
C ASN A 126 25.12 8.64 -9.83
N THR A 127 23.88 9.06 -10.10
CA THR A 127 23.38 9.28 -11.47
C THR A 127 24.22 10.31 -12.23
N LEU A 128 24.57 11.44 -11.59
CA LEU A 128 25.40 12.48 -12.18
C LEU A 128 26.84 12.00 -12.47
N ARG A 129 27.38 11.09 -11.67
CA ARG A 129 28.71 10.49 -11.91
C ARG A 129 28.69 9.57 -13.11
N SER A 130 27.70 8.66 -13.20
CA SER A 130 27.57 7.73 -14.33
C SER A 130 27.28 8.40 -15.67
N ALA A 131 26.69 9.62 -15.67
CA ALA A 131 26.43 10.39 -16.88
C ALA A 131 27.68 11.15 -17.39
N ARG A 132 28.79 11.14 -16.65
CA ARG A 132 30.07 11.81 -17.00
C ARG A 132 31.17 10.86 -17.46
N GLU A 133 30.91 9.57 -17.32
CA GLU A 133 31.75 8.46 -17.79
C GLU A 133 31.28 7.97 -19.16
#